data_8dfa8e15746223f4c417259c7c68397f
#
_entry.id   8dfa8e15746223f4c417259c7c68397f
#
_cell.length_a   1.000
_cell.length_b   1.000
_cell.length_c   1.000
_cell.angle_alpha   90.00
_cell.angle_beta   90.00
_cell.angle_gamma   90.00
#
_symmetry.space_group_name_H-M   'P 1'
#
loop_
_entity.id
_entity.type
_entity.pdbx_description
1 polymer ?
#
loop_
_entity_poly.entity_id
_entity_poly.type
_entity_poly.pdbx_seq_one_letter_code
_entity_poly.pdbx_strand_id
1 'polypeptide(L)'
;RGRGLHNKARELVNILCESFIEMTPNREHNYCCGAGGGVINCGPPWKGTRMVNSREKKAQIERTGAEVLIAPCHNCHSGLEDIVEHYGVDMEIKFFGDIIYEVMEKTIYQEKK
;
A
#
# COMPACT_ATOMS: atom_id res chain seq x y z
N ARG A 1 8.52 -13.09 -1.92
CA ARG A 1 9.13 -13.38 -0.61
C ARG A 1 10.53 -13.99 -0.74
N GLY A 2 10.71 -14.93 -1.62
CA GLY A 2 11.97 -15.68 -1.72
C GLY A 2 13.17 -14.90 -2.23
N ARG A 3 13.01 -13.77 -2.89
CA ARG A 3 14.12 -12.97 -3.45
C ARG A 3 14.29 -11.60 -2.80
N GLY A 4 13.45 -11.23 -1.88
CA GLY A 4 13.66 -10.16 -0.93
C GLY A 4 14.06 -8.78 -1.44
N LEU A 5 13.19 -8.12 -2.22
CA LEU A 5 13.40 -6.71 -2.59
C LEU A 5 12.96 -5.75 -1.47
N HIS A 6 12.84 -6.23 -0.25
CA HIS A 6 12.30 -5.49 0.88
C HIS A 6 13.07 -4.20 1.17
N ASN A 7 14.38 -4.27 1.19
CA ASN A 7 15.22 -3.11 1.52
C ASN A 7 15.25 -2.08 0.40
N LYS A 8 15.22 -2.51 -0.87
CA LYS A 8 15.22 -1.60 -2.02
C LYS A 8 13.98 -0.72 -2.06
N ALA A 9 12.80 -1.30 -1.81
CA ALA A 9 11.56 -0.53 -1.72
C ALA A 9 11.64 0.50 -0.59
N ARG A 10 12.19 0.14 0.57
CA ARG A 10 12.34 1.05 1.71
C ARG A 10 13.33 2.17 1.46
N GLU A 11 14.44 1.88 0.79
CA GLU A 11 15.39 2.92 0.36
C GLU A 11 14.71 3.99 -0.49
N LEU A 12 13.91 3.58 -1.46
CA LEU A 12 13.17 4.48 -2.32
C LEU A 12 12.13 5.31 -1.55
N VAL A 13 11.39 4.69 -0.64
CA VAL A 13 10.41 5.39 0.18
C VAL A 13 11.09 6.46 1.05
N ASN A 14 12.23 6.14 1.64
CA ASN A 14 12.98 7.09 2.46
C ASN A 14 13.52 8.28 1.65
N ILE A 15 13.80 8.09 0.37
CA ILE A 15 14.19 9.18 -0.54
C ILE A 15 13.00 10.08 -0.87
N LEU A 16 11.83 9.48 -1.07
CA LEU A 16 10.65 10.18 -1.58
C LEU A 16 9.80 10.83 -0.49
N CYS A 17 9.87 10.34 0.73
CA CYS A 17 8.98 10.74 1.82
C CYS A 17 9.77 11.29 3.00
N GLU A 18 9.21 12.31 3.66
CA GLU A 18 9.84 12.93 4.84
C GLU A 18 9.80 12.03 6.06
N SER A 19 8.72 11.27 6.22
CA SER A 19 8.50 10.39 7.34
C SER A 19 7.97 9.05 6.86
N PHE A 20 8.63 7.97 7.29
CA PHE A 20 8.24 6.60 6.97
C PHE A 20 7.96 5.82 8.25
N ILE A 21 6.78 5.21 8.30
CA ILE A 21 6.38 4.36 9.42
C ILE A 21 6.24 2.94 8.88
N GLU A 22 6.98 2.01 9.48
CA GLU A 22 6.94 0.59 9.11
C GLU A 22 5.72 -0.09 9.71
N MET A 23 5.05 -0.94 8.92
CA MET A 23 4.04 -1.84 9.45
C MET A 23 4.69 -3.02 10.19
N THR A 24 4.00 -3.56 11.20
CA THR A 24 4.45 -4.74 11.92
C THR A 24 3.35 -5.81 11.92
N PRO A 25 3.63 -7.04 11.51
CA PRO A 25 4.89 -7.55 10.94
C PRO A 25 5.19 -6.99 9.54
N ASN A 26 6.44 -7.15 9.09
CA ASN A 26 6.85 -6.64 7.79
C ASN A 26 7.79 -7.62 7.08
N ARG A 27 8.23 -7.25 5.87
CA ARG A 27 9.12 -8.06 5.02
C ARG A 27 8.50 -9.44 4.77
N GLU A 28 9.25 -10.50 5.01
CA GLU A 28 8.81 -11.88 4.79
C GLU A 28 7.59 -12.28 5.66
N HIS A 29 7.37 -11.59 6.75
CA HIS A 29 6.25 -11.85 7.68
C HIS A 29 5.04 -10.96 7.45
N ASN A 30 5.09 -10.07 6.44
CA ASN A 30 4.01 -9.14 6.16
C ASN A 30 2.72 -9.87 5.78
N TYR A 31 1.59 -9.34 6.23
CA TYR A 31 0.27 -9.85 5.87
C TYR A 31 -0.09 -9.47 4.44
N CYS A 32 -0.72 -10.39 3.73
CA CYS A 32 -1.15 -10.19 2.35
C CYS A 32 -2.30 -9.18 2.26
N CYS A 33 -2.32 -8.41 1.16
CA CYS A 33 -3.45 -7.51 0.85
C CYS A 33 -4.71 -8.27 0.40
N GLY A 34 -4.57 -9.56 0.07
CA GLY A 34 -5.68 -10.42 -0.34
C GLY A 34 -6.16 -10.24 -1.78
N ALA A 35 -5.46 -9.47 -2.61
CA ALA A 35 -5.89 -9.15 -3.97
C ALA A 35 -5.21 -9.98 -5.07
N GLY A 36 -4.20 -10.76 -4.72
CA GLY A 36 -3.40 -11.53 -5.67
C GLY A 36 -4.12 -12.74 -6.27
N GLY A 37 -3.47 -13.37 -7.24
CA GLY A 37 -3.99 -14.58 -7.87
C GLY A 37 -5.26 -14.39 -8.68
N GLY A 38 -5.61 -13.15 -9.06
CA GLY A 38 -6.81 -12.84 -9.83
C GLY A 38 -8.09 -12.78 -9.02
N VAL A 39 -8.06 -13.05 -7.72
CA VAL A 39 -9.26 -13.11 -6.88
C VAL A 39 -9.99 -11.76 -6.78
N ILE A 40 -9.27 -10.66 -6.94
CA ILE A 40 -9.87 -9.33 -6.93
C ILE A 40 -10.90 -9.14 -8.05
N ASN A 41 -10.73 -9.87 -9.16
CA ASN A 41 -11.60 -9.79 -10.33
C ASN A 41 -12.74 -10.80 -10.30
N CYS A 42 -12.82 -11.62 -9.27
CA CYS A 42 -13.85 -12.68 -9.21
C CYS A 42 -15.22 -12.17 -8.75
N GLY A 43 -15.30 -10.93 -8.27
CA GLY A 43 -16.55 -10.32 -7.85
C GLY A 43 -17.17 -10.93 -6.58
N PRO A 44 -18.42 -10.53 -6.26
CA PRO A 44 -19.17 -11.17 -5.18
C PRO A 44 -19.45 -12.65 -5.51
N PRO A 45 -19.39 -13.60 -4.57
CA PRO A 45 -19.23 -13.44 -3.12
C PRO A 45 -17.78 -13.35 -2.62
N TRP A 46 -16.82 -13.42 -3.51
CA TRP A 46 -15.40 -13.51 -3.14
C TRP A 46 -14.90 -12.23 -2.44
N LYS A 47 -15.46 -11.07 -2.80
CA LYS A 47 -15.11 -9.81 -2.14
C LYS A 47 -15.42 -9.87 -0.63
N GLY A 48 -16.58 -10.39 -0.25
CA GLY A 48 -16.97 -10.56 1.15
C GLY A 48 -15.97 -11.42 1.92
N THR A 49 -15.59 -12.55 1.35
CA THR A 49 -14.60 -13.46 1.94
C THR A 49 -13.23 -12.79 2.08
N ARG A 50 -12.80 -12.05 1.06
CA ARG A 50 -11.54 -11.28 1.12
C ARG A 50 -11.56 -10.28 2.27
N MET A 51 -12.66 -9.56 2.44
CA MET A 51 -12.78 -8.55 3.49
C MET A 51 -12.74 -9.18 4.89
N VAL A 52 -13.42 -10.30 5.11
CA VAL A 52 -13.34 -11.03 6.37
C VAL A 52 -11.90 -11.46 6.68
N ASN A 53 -11.20 -11.98 5.69
CA ASN A 53 -9.82 -12.45 5.84
C ASN A 53 -8.80 -11.29 5.95
N SER A 54 -9.21 -10.07 5.61
CA SER A 54 -8.34 -8.89 5.65
C SER A 54 -8.32 -8.18 7.00
N ARG A 55 -8.99 -8.71 8.03
CA ARG A 55 -9.04 -8.10 9.36
C ARG A 55 -7.66 -7.85 9.96
N GLU A 56 -6.77 -8.81 9.81
CA GLU A 56 -5.39 -8.68 10.32
C GLU A 56 -4.62 -7.59 9.57
N LYS A 57 -4.81 -7.51 8.26
CA LYS A 57 -4.20 -6.44 7.46
C LYS A 57 -4.75 -5.07 7.84
N LYS A 58 -6.05 -4.95 8.04
CA LYS A 58 -6.71 -3.75 8.53
C LYS A 58 -6.12 -3.31 9.88
N ALA A 59 -6.00 -4.21 10.83
CA ALA A 59 -5.42 -3.93 12.14
C ALA A 59 -3.94 -3.50 12.03
N GLN A 60 -3.19 -4.13 11.16
CA GLN A 60 -1.80 -3.78 10.88
C GLN A 60 -1.68 -2.33 10.36
N ILE A 61 -2.55 -1.95 9.45
CA ILE A 61 -2.60 -0.60 8.87
C ILE A 61 -2.93 0.43 9.95
N GLU A 62 -3.97 0.19 10.73
CA GLU A 62 -4.43 1.13 11.77
C GLU A 62 -3.38 1.37 12.85
N ARG A 63 -2.59 0.35 13.21
CA ARG A 63 -1.54 0.48 14.23
C ARG A 63 -0.44 1.47 13.84
N THR A 64 -0.26 1.75 12.56
CA THR A 64 0.76 2.70 12.10
C THR A 64 0.42 4.14 12.44
N GLY A 65 -0.85 4.49 12.45
CA GLY A 65 -1.31 5.87 12.58
C GLY A 65 -0.89 6.77 11.42
N ALA A 66 -0.42 6.19 10.32
CA ALA A 66 0.01 6.95 9.14
C ALA A 66 -1.19 7.54 8.39
N GLU A 67 -0.96 8.63 7.68
CA GLU A 67 -1.99 9.29 6.85
C GLU A 67 -2.09 8.65 5.47
N VAL A 68 -0.98 8.14 4.95
CA VAL A 68 -0.86 7.58 3.61
C VAL A 68 -0.24 6.20 3.66
N LEU A 69 -0.84 5.26 2.95
CA LEU A 69 -0.31 3.92 2.74
C LEU A 69 0.20 3.80 1.30
N ILE A 70 1.46 3.44 1.17
CA ILE A 70 2.11 3.28 -0.14
C ILE A 70 2.01 1.83 -0.60
N ALA A 71 1.48 1.62 -1.80
CA ALA A 71 1.39 0.31 -2.42
C ALA A 71 2.30 0.25 -3.65
N PRO A 72 3.35 -0.60 -3.64
CA PRO A 72 4.23 -0.74 -4.80
C PRO A 72 3.64 -1.62 -5.90
N CYS A 73 2.61 -2.40 -5.61
CA CYS A 73 1.94 -3.31 -6.54
C CYS A 73 0.54 -2.79 -6.87
N HIS A 74 0.18 -2.81 -8.16
CA HIS A 74 -1.14 -2.33 -8.60
C HIS A 74 -2.31 -3.13 -7.98
N ASN A 75 -2.19 -4.45 -7.92
CA ASN A 75 -3.20 -5.28 -7.28
C ASN A 75 -3.31 -4.99 -5.77
N CYS A 76 -2.17 -4.77 -5.11
CA CYS A 76 -2.18 -4.38 -3.71
C CYS A 76 -2.83 -3.01 -3.50
N HIS A 77 -2.60 -2.06 -4.39
CA HIS A 77 -3.27 -0.76 -4.34
C HIS A 77 -4.79 -0.94 -4.31
N SER A 78 -5.34 -1.66 -5.27
CA SER A 78 -6.77 -1.92 -5.35
C SER A 78 -7.30 -2.73 -4.16
N GLY A 79 -6.56 -3.74 -3.73
CA GLY A 79 -6.94 -4.56 -2.57
C GLY A 79 -6.96 -3.78 -1.26
N LEU A 80 -6.01 -2.88 -1.08
CA LEU A 80 -5.92 -2.02 0.11
C LEU A 80 -7.02 -0.94 0.08
N GLU A 81 -7.35 -0.39 -1.10
CA GLU A 81 -8.50 0.51 -1.25
C GLU A 81 -9.80 -0.17 -0.81
N ASP A 82 -10.02 -1.42 -1.23
CA ASP A 82 -11.18 -2.20 -0.81
C ASP A 82 -11.23 -2.35 0.72
N ILE A 83 -10.10 -2.60 1.36
CA ILE A 83 -10.02 -2.75 2.81
C ILE A 83 -10.37 -1.44 3.54
N VAL A 84 -9.76 -0.33 3.14
CA VAL A 84 -10.02 0.96 3.81
C VAL A 84 -11.46 1.43 3.60
N GLU A 85 -12.02 1.19 2.43
CA GLU A 85 -13.42 1.50 2.14
C GLU A 85 -14.37 0.63 2.97
N HIS A 86 -14.16 -0.68 2.96
CA HIS A 86 -15.03 -1.63 3.67
C HIS A 86 -15.08 -1.38 5.19
N TYR A 87 -13.92 -1.12 5.79
CA TYR A 87 -13.80 -0.94 7.24
C TYR A 87 -13.85 0.52 7.68
N GLY A 88 -13.98 1.47 6.76
CA GLY A 88 -14.04 2.89 7.08
C GLY A 88 -12.75 3.44 7.70
N VAL A 89 -11.61 2.94 7.27
CA VAL A 89 -10.30 3.43 7.73
C VAL A 89 -9.99 4.76 7.07
N ASP A 90 -9.67 5.78 7.85
CA ASP A 90 -9.29 7.09 7.35
C ASP A 90 -7.82 7.10 6.93
N MET A 91 -7.57 6.64 5.73
CA MET A 91 -6.21 6.54 5.17
C MET A 91 -6.27 6.61 3.64
N GLU A 92 -5.40 7.41 3.06
CA GLU A 92 -5.23 7.50 1.61
C GLU A 92 -4.29 6.38 1.13
N ILE A 93 -4.67 5.68 0.08
CA ILE A 93 -3.84 4.67 -0.55
C ILE A 93 -3.21 5.28 -1.81
N LYS A 94 -1.89 5.33 -1.88
CA LYS A 94 -1.18 5.82 -3.06
C LYS A 94 -0.37 4.71 -3.72
N PHE A 95 -0.47 4.63 -5.04
CA PHE A 95 0.42 3.80 -5.82
C PHE A 95 1.82 4.40 -5.84
N PHE A 96 2.83 3.55 -5.73
CA PHE A 96 4.23 3.98 -5.63
C PHE A 96 4.65 4.86 -6.82
N GLY A 97 4.23 4.49 -8.02
CA GLY A 97 4.49 5.26 -9.24
C GLY A 97 3.92 6.67 -9.22
N ASP A 98 2.75 6.85 -8.61
CA ASP A 98 2.12 8.17 -8.51
C ASP A 98 2.93 9.12 -7.62
N ILE A 99 3.51 8.60 -6.54
CA ILE A 99 4.38 9.38 -5.66
C ILE A 99 5.64 9.83 -6.39
N ILE A 100 6.25 8.92 -7.14
CA ILE A 100 7.42 9.25 -7.98
C ILE A 100 7.07 10.35 -8.99
N TYR A 101 5.93 10.22 -9.64
CA TYR A 101 5.47 11.20 -10.61
C TYR A 101 5.25 12.58 -9.98
N GLU A 102 4.58 12.65 -8.82
CA GLU A 102 4.36 13.89 -8.09
C GLU A 102 5.68 14.60 -7.73
N VAL A 103 6.67 13.84 -7.26
CA VAL A 103 7.99 14.38 -6.93
C VAL A 103 8.71 14.90 -8.16
N MET A 104 8.64 14.17 -9.29
CA MET A 104 9.22 14.59 -10.56
C MET A 104 8.57 15.87 -11.09
N GLU A 105 7.25 15.98 -11.05
CA GLU A 105 6.52 17.18 -11.45
C GLU A 105 6.98 18.40 -10.66
N LYS A 106 7.06 18.29 -9.35
CA LYS A 106 7.50 19.38 -8.47
C LYS A 106 8.92 19.84 -8.82
N THR A 107 9.82 18.91 -9.08
CA THR A 107 11.20 19.18 -9.44
C THR A 107 11.29 19.92 -10.78
N ILE A 108 10.59 19.44 -11.79
CA ILE A 108 10.53 20.05 -13.13
C ILE A 108 9.94 21.46 -13.05
N TYR A 109 8.90 21.64 -12.28
CA TYR A 109 8.25 22.93 -12.10
C TYR A 109 9.17 23.95 -11.42
N GLN A 110 9.93 23.52 -10.43
CA GLN A 110 10.91 24.37 -9.75
C GLN A 110 12.07 24.79 -10.67
N GLU A 111 12.52 23.89 -11.54
CA GLU A 111 13.58 24.18 -12.53
C GLU A 111 13.15 25.20 -13.58
N LYS A 112 11.85 25.29 -13.89
CA LYS A 112 11.30 26.27 -14.83
C LYS A 112 11.13 27.70 -14.26
N LYS A 113 11.28 27.83 -12.98
CA LYS A 113 11.25 29.14 -12.30
C LYS A 113 12.63 29.78 -12.24
#